data_d29f1232f9ba558b2a38ecc45f54d9f0
#
_entry.id   d29f1232f9ba558b2a38ecc45f54d9f0
#
_cell.length_a   1.000
_cell.length_b   1.000
_cell.length_c   1.000
_cell.angle_alpha   90.00
_cell.angle_beta   90.00
_cell.angle_gamma   90.00
#
_symmetry.space_group_name_H-M   'P 1'
#
loop_
_entity.id
_entity.type
_entity.pdbx_description
1 polymer ?
#
loop_
_entity_poly.entity_id
_entity_poly.type
_entity_poly.pdbx_seq_one_letter_code
_entity_poly.pdbx_strand_id
1 'polypeptide(L)'
;MALIDASKLDLAEKVVAINRVSKTVKGGRIMKFSALVVVGDQNGTIGFGIGKSSEVPDAIRKGIEDAKKNLHHITLRGTTIPHEVVGKFGAGEVLMKPAPKGTGVIAGGAVRDVMEVAGIRDVRTKCIRSNNPCNVVSATMQGLLSLRDAEQVAAMRSKTVEEILG
;
A
#
# COMPACT_ATOMS: atom_id res chain seq x y z
N MET A 1 9.53 -2.10 -16.07
CA MET A 1 9.56 -2.65 -14.69
C MET A 1 9.46 -4.17 -14.80
N ALA A 2 10.34 -4.93 -14.15
CA ALA A 2 10.23 -6.38 -14.13
C ALA A 2 8.99 -6.76 -13.32
N LEU A 3 8.13 -7.62 -13.88
CA LEU A 3 7.00 -8.19 -13.17
C LEU A 3 7.54 -9.09 -12.05
N ILE A 4 7.14 -8.81 -10.82
CA ILE A 4 7.50 -9.63 -9.66
C ILE A 4 6.66 -10.91 -9.71
N ASP A 5 7.32 -12.06 -9.68
CA ASP A 5 6.65 -13.36 -9.75
C ASP A 5 6.04 -13.71 -8.38
N ALA A 6 4.71 -13.51 -8.27
CA ALA A 6 3.95 -13.74 -7.05
C ALA A 6 3.99 -15.20 -6.56
N SER A 7 4.31 -16.18 -7.44
CA SER A 7 4.33 -17.60 -7.09
C SER A 7 5.53 -18.01 -6.23
N LYS A 8 6.58 -17.18 -6.19
CA LYS A 8 7.81 -17.43 -5.43
C LYS A 8 7.83 -16.75 -4.06
N LEU A 9 6.80 -15.98 -3.74
CA LEU A 9 6.72 -15.19 -2.51
C LEU A 9 5.65 -15.75 -1.57
N ASP A 10 5.97 -15.80 -0.29
CA ASP A 10 4.98 -16.06 0.76
C ASP A 10 4.24 -14.75 1.08
N LEU A 11 3.06 -14.59 0.50
CA LEU A 11 2.31 -13.35 0.55
C LEU A 11 1.26 -13.38 1.66
N ALA A 12 1.39 -12.51 2.63
CA ALA A 12 0.33 -12.20 3.58
C ALA A 12 -0.77 -11.41 2.88
N GLU A 13 -2.02 -11.77 3.13
CA GLU A 13 -3.19 -11.17 2.50
C GLU A 13 -4.06 -10.49 3.57
N LYS A 14 -4.47 -9.24 3.34
CA LYS A 14 -5.39 -8.50 4.22
C LYS A 14 -6.52 -7.87 3.45
N VAL A 15 -7.73 -8.04 3.96
CA VAL A 15 -8.93 -7.37 3.44
C VAL A 15 -9.12 -6.05 4.18
N VAL A 16 -8.94 -4.94 3.48
CA VAL A 16 -9.05 -3.58 4.05
C VAL A 16 -10.49 -3.14 4.20
N ALA A 17 -11.31 -3.37 3.17
CA ALA A 17 -12.72 -2.97 3.17
C ALA A 17 -13.56 -3.83 2.23
N ILE A 18 -14.80 -4.11 2.65
CA ILE A 18 -15.82 -4.75 1.83
C ILE A 18 -17.03 -3.83 1.77
N ASN A 19 -17.44 -3.47 0.57
CA ASN A 19 -18.58 -2.60 0.34
C ASN A 19 -19.62 -3.28 -0.55
N ARG A 20 -20.89 -3.13 -0.21
CA ARG A 20 -21.99 -3.53 -1.09
C ARG A 20 -22.23 -2.41 -2.10
N VAL A 21 -22.13 -2.75 -3.38
CA VAL A 21 -22.32 -1.81 -4.50
C VAL A 21 -23.48 -2.26 -5.36
N SER A 22 -24.13 -1.31 -6.04
CA SER A 22 -25.25 -1.63 -6.93
C SER A 22 -25.10 -0.92 -8.27
N LYS A 23 -25.54 -1.60 -9.34
CA LYS A 23 -25.71 -1.02 -10.67
C LYS A 23 -27.21 -0.96 -10.97
N THR A 24 -27.73 0.23 -11.24
CA THR A 24 -29.12 0.42 -11.66
C THR A 24 -29.26 0.10 -13.14
N VAL A 25 -30.20 -0.77 -13.49
CA VAL A 25 -30.53 -1.20 -14.84
C VAL A 25 -32.03 -1.01 -15.07
N LYS A 26 -32.53 -1.12 -16.33
CA LYS A 26 -33.96 -0.94 -16.68
C LYS A 26 -34.90 -1.83 -15.86
N GLY A 27 -34.46 -3.04 -15.42
CA GLY A 27 -35.25 -3.98 -14.62
C GLY A 27 -35.04 -3.90 -13.12
N GLY A 28 -34.28 -2.90 -12.59
CA GLY A 28 -34.02 -2.76 -11.15
C GLY A 28 -32.56 -2.52 -10.82
N ARG A 29 -32.11 -3.06 -9.65
CA ARG A 29 -30.74 -2.91 -9.14
C ARG A 29 -30.05 -4.25 -9.06
N ILE A 30 -28.89 -4.37 -9.71
CA ILE A 30 -28.02 -5.54 -9.57
C ILE A 30 -27.03 -5.26 -8.44
N MET A 31 -27.12 -6.02 -7.36
CA MET A 31 -26.23 -5.91 -6.20
C MET A 31 -24.97 -6.73 -6.40
N LYS A 32 -23.82 -6.16 -6.00
CA LYS A 32 -22.51 -6.84 -5.96
C LYS A 32 -21.75 -6.41 -4.71
N PHE A 33 -20.69 -7.15 -4.39
CA PHE A 33 -19.73 -6.79 -3.36
C PHE A 33 -18.42 -6.34 -4.02
N SER A 34 -17.80 -5.32 -3.43
CA SER A 34 -16.47 -4.84 -3.80
C SER A 34 -15.56 -5.04 -2.60
N ALA A 35 -14.50 -5.81 -2.76
CA ALA A 35 -13.47 -6.04 -1.76
C ALA A 35 -12.19 -5.30 -2.16
N LEU A 36 -11.65 -4.49 -1.25
CA LEU A 36 -10.32 -3.89 -1.36
C LEU A 36 -9.35 -4.76 -0.56
N VAL A 37 -8.34 -5.28 -1.22
CA VAL A 37 -7.36 -6.20 -0.63
C VAL A 37 -5.95 -5.67 -0.83
N VAL A 38 -5.10 -5.88 0.16
CA VAL A 38 -3.65 -5.65 0.08
C VAL A 38 -2.92 -6.97 0.31
N VAL A 39 -1.83 -7.17 -0.40
CA VAL A 39 -0.97 -8.35 -0.28
C VAL A 39 0.49 -7.92 -0.18
N GLY A 40 1.32 -8.68 0.52
CA GLY A 40 2.76 -8.42 0.58
C GLY A 40 3.53 -9.50 1.32
N ASP A 41 4.84 -9.47 1.17
CA ASP A 41 5.77 -10.46 1.69
C ASP A 41 6.39 -10.09 3.04
N GLN A 42 5.96 -8.97 3.65
CA GLN A 42 6.55 -8.40 4.86
C GLN A 42 8.05 -8.05 4.75
N ASN A 43 8.59 -8.01 3.53
CA ASN A 43 9.98 -7.70 3.21
C ASN A 43 10.11 -6.56 2.17
N GLY A 44 9.11 -5.69 2.10
CA GLY A 44 9.11 -4.55 1.19
C GLY A 44 8.45 -4.81 -0.16
N THR A 45 7.86 -5.99 -0.42
CA THR A 45 7.05 -6.21 -1.62
C THR A 45 5.58 -6.13 -1.25
N ILE A 46 4.84 -5.27 -1.93
CA ILE A 46 3.45 -5.01 -1.63
C ILE A 46 2.64 -4.72 -2.90
N GLY A 47 1.38 -5.13 -2.89
CA GLY A 47 0.41 -4.82 -3.92
C GLY A 47 -0.98 -4.62 -3.34
N PHE A 48 -1.85 -3.97 -4.09
CA PHE A 48 -3.26 -3.87 -3.75
C PHE A 48 -4.13 -4.11 -4.97
N GLY A 49 -5.34 -4.57 -4.73
CA GLY A 49 -6.29 -4.86 -5.79
C GLY A 49 -7.74 -4.71 -5.33
N ILE A 50 -8.64 -4.56 -6.29
CA ILE A 50 -10.07 -4.43 -6.07
C ILE A 50 -10.81 -5.52 -6.82
N GLY A 51 -11.43 -6.44 -6.08
CA GLY A 51 -12.30 -7.46 -6.66
C GLY A 51 -13.77 -7.10 -6.52
N LYS A 52 -14.56 -7.44 -7.55
CA LYS A 52 -16.02 -7.30 -7.52
C LYS A 52 -16.70 -8.59 -7.94
N SER A 53 -17.67 -9.06 -7.13
CA SER A 53 -18.47 -10.25 -7.42
C SER A 53 -19.86 -10.16 -6.80
N SER A 54 -20.75 -11.10 -7.15
CA SER A 54 -22.05 -11.28 -6.49
C SER A 54 -21.91 -11.82 -5.06
N GLU A 55 -20.83 -12.55 -4.80
CA GLU A 55 -20.52 -13.14 -3.51
C GLU A 55 -19.25 -12.55 -2.92
N VAL A 56 -19.19 -12.46 -1.57
CA VAL A 56 -18.05 -11.87 -0.85
C VAL A 56 -16.77 -12.69 -1.04
N PRO A 57 -16.76 -14.03 -0.89
CA PRO A 57 -15.52 -14.81 -1.06
C PRO A 57 -14.92 -14.67 -2.45
N ASP A 58 -15.75 -14.65 -3.48
CA ASP A 58 -15.31 -14.45 -4.86
C ASP A 58 -14.77 -13.04 -5.12
N ALA A 59 -15.36 -12.02 -4.48
CA ALA A 59 -14.87 -10.66 -4.56
C ALA A 59 -13.47 -10.54 -3.93
N ILE A 60 -13.24 -11.19 -2.79
CA ILE A 60 -11.93 -11.24 -2.13
C ILE A 60 -10.91 -11.95 -3.00
N ARG A 61 -11.23 -13.16 -3.52
CA ARG A 61 -10.33 -13.92 -4.40
C ARG A 61 -9.90 -13.11 -5.62
N LYS A 62 -10.84 -12.46 -6.30
CA LYS A 62 -10.54 -11.58 -7.45
C LYS A 62 -9.68 -10.37 -7.05
N GLY A 63 -9.90 -9.81 -5.85
CA GLY A 63 -9.07 -8.73 -5.31
C GLY A 63 -7.63 -9.18 -5.05
N ILE A 64 -7.44 -10.37 -4.51
CA ILE A 64 -6.12 -10.98 -4.30
C ILE A 64 -5.40 -11.22 -5.64
N GLU A 65 -6.10 -11.79 -6.63
CA GLU A 65 -5.53 -12.00 -7.97
C GLU A 65 -5.12 -10.68 -8.65
N ASP A 66 -5.92 -9.62 -8.49
CA ASP A 66 -5.60 -8.29 -9.00
C ASP A 66 -4.40 -7.67 -8.28
N ALA A 67 -4.35 -7.80 -6.94
CA ALA A 67 -3.23 -7.34 -6.13
C ALA A 67 -1.92 -8.06 -6.48
N LYS A 68 -1.95 -9.37 -6.72
CA LYS A 68 -0.79 -10.18 -7.14
C LYS A 68 -0.22 -9.77 -8.51
N LYS A 69 -1.02 -9.19 -9.39
CA LYS A 69 -0.56 -8.64 -10.67
C LYS A 69 0.14 -7.29 -10.54
N ASN A 70 -0.18 -6.56 -9.46
CA ASN A 70 0.29 -5.20 -9.21
C ASN A 70 1.24 -5.15 -8.01
N LEU A 71 2.20 -6.07 -7.95
CA LEU A 71 3.23 -6.08 -6.91
C LEU A 71 4.32 -5.06 -7.21
N HIS A 72 4.72 -4.32 -6.19
CA HIS A 72 5.79 -3.34 -6.24
C HIS A 72 6.74 -3.54 -5.07
N HIS A 73 8.02 -3.30 -5.33
CA HIS A 73 9.03 -3.28 -4.27
C HIS A 73 9.22 -1.86 -3.77
N ILE A 74 9.22 -1.68 -2.44
CA ILE A 74 9.41 -0.41 -1.75
C ILE A 74 10.74 -0.40 -1.02
N THR A 75 11.33 0.79 -0.91
CA THR A 75 12.59 0.99 -0.20
C THR A 75 12.34 1.11 1.30
N LEU A 76 12.93 0.22 2.09
CA LEU A 76 12.86 0.23 3.56
C LEU A 76 14.24 0.53 4.15
N ARG A 77 14.26 1.17 5.32
CA ARG A 77 15.46 1.37 6.13
C ARG A 77 15.30 0.66 7.48
N GLY A 78 15.77 -0.57 7.55
CA GLY A 78 15.57 -1.41 8.74
C GLY A 78 14.10 -1.70 9.00
N THR A 79 13.54 -1.22 10.10
CA THR A 79 12.12 -1.43 10.50
C THR A 79 11.19 -0.29 10.09
N THR A 80 11.72 0.76 9.45
CA THR A 80 10.99 1.99 9.12
C THR A 80 11.23 2.45 7.68
N ILE A 81 10.64 3.56 7.30
CA ILE A 81 10.84 4.23 5.99
C ILE A 81 12.06 5.15 6.03
N PRO A 82 12.78 5.37 4.91
CA PRO A 82 14.01 6.15 4.88
C PRO A 82 13.82 7.64 5.21
N HIS A 83 12.72 8.26 4.82
CA HIS A 83 12.44 9.67 5.03
C HIS A 83 10.93 9.94 5.11
N GLU A 84 10.57 11.15 5.53
CA GLU A 84 9.19 11.65 5.51
C GLU A 84 8.68 11.77 4.07
N VAL A 85 7.43 11.38 3.87
CA VAL A 85 6.76 11.47 2.57
C VAL A 85 5.27 11.74 2.73
N VAL A 86 4.71 12.47 1.76
CA VAL A 86 3.28 12.69 1.63
C VAL A 86 2.81 12.02 0.34
N GLY A 87 2.05 10.94 0.49
CA GLY A 87 1.41 10.28 -0.64
C GLY A 87 0.08 10.95 -0.98
N LYS A 88 -0.21 11.13 -2.27
CA LYS A 88 -1.44 11.77 -2.76
C LYS A 88 -2.07 10.96 -3.87
N PHE A 89 -3.36 10.68 -3.75
CA PHE A 89 -4.14 10.05 -4.81
C PHE A 89 -5.59 10.52 -4.76
N GLY A 90 -6.06 11.17 -5.83
CA GLY A 90 -7.38 11.78 -5.85
C GLY A 90 -7.60 12.72 -4.67
N ALA A 91 -8.63 12.47 -3.87
CA ALA A 91 -8.90 13.21 -2.65
C ALA A 91 -8.14 12.68 -1.41
N GLY A 92 -7.42 11.56 -1.53
CA GLY A 92 -6.62 10.97 -0.45
C GLY A 92 -5.26 11.66 -0.33
N GLU A 93 -4.88 11.99 0.91
CA GLU A 93 -3.57 12.54 1.26
C GLU A 93 -3.12 11.92 2.58
N VAL A 94 -1.97 11.24 2.55
CA VAL A 94 -1.41 10.51 3.69
C VAL A 94 0.01 10.96 3.95
N LEU A 95 0.23 11.52 5.14
CA LEU A 95 1.56 11.85 5.65
C LEU A 95 2.14 10.61 6.33
N MET A 96 3.38 10.26 6.00
CA MET A 96 4.13 9.17 6.59
C MET A 96 5.48 9.68 7.06
N LYS A 97 5.80 9.43 8.34
CA LYS A 97 7.06 9.85 8.98
C LYS A 97 7.78 8.64 9.55
N PRO A 98 9.10 8.54 9.36
CA PRO A 98 9.88 7.51 10.02
C PRO A 98 9.78 7.62 11.54
N ALA A 99 9.93 6.49 12.22
CA ALA A 99 9.90 6.43 13.67
C ALA A 99 11.06 5.58 14.20
N PRO A 100 11.57 5.86 15.40
CA PRO A 100 12.59 5.03 16.03
C PRO A 100 12.06 3.63 16.32
N LYS A 101 12.98 2.66 16.37
CA LYS A 101 12.67 1.26 16.68
C LYS A 101 11.91 1.15 18.01
N GLY A 102 10.82 0.38 18.02
CA GLY A 102 9.98 0.17 19.19
C GLY A 102 8.76 1.10 19.27
N THR A 103 8.59 2.05 18.35
CA THR A 103 7.40 2.93 18.29
C THR A 103 6.14 2.17 17.87
N GLY A 104 6.29 1.17 17.00
CA GLY A 104 5.17 0.46 16.40
C GLY A 104 4.51 1.20 15.24
N VAL A 105 3.47 0.61 14.67
CA VAL A 105 2.70 1.20 13.55
C VAL A 105 1.62 2.11 14.11
N ILE A 106 1.83 3.42 14.03
CA ILE A 106 0.84 4.44 14.39
C ILE A 106 0.16 4.91 13.11
N ALA A 107 -0.96 4.27 12.74
CA ALA A 107 -1.65 4.49 11.48
C ALA A 107 -3.16 4.26 11.62
N GLY A 108 -3.94 4.92 10.76
CA GLY A 108 -5.36 4.61 10.57
C GLY A 108 -5.54 3.23 9.92
N GLY A 109 -6.72 2.60 10.08
CA GLY A 109 -6.96 1.20 9.71
C GLY A 109 -6.42 0.80 8.34
N ALA A 110 -6.87 1.48 7.27
CA ALA A 110 -6.43 1.17 5.91
C ALA A 110 -4.92 1.36 5.68
N VAL A 111 -4.32 2.39 6.28
CA VAL A 111 -2.86 2.61 6.20
C VAL A 111 -2.12 1.56 7.02
N ARG A 112 -2.64 1.20 8.19
CA ARG A 112 -2.05 0.17 9.06
C ARG A 112 -1.95 -1.17 8.32
N ASP A 113 -3.03 -1.59 7.65
CA ASP A 113 -3.04 -2.84 6.89
C ASP A 113 -1.96 -2.86 5.80
N VAL A 114 -1.76 -1.73 5.11
CA VAL A 114 -0.69 -1.56 4.12
C VAL A 114 0.69 -1.69 4.77
N MET A 115 0.94 -0.99 5.89
CA MET A 115 2.25 -1.00 6.56
C MET A 115 2.62 -2.38 7.12
N GLU A 116 1.66 -3.07 7.74
CA GLU A 116 1.88 -4.41 8.30
C GLU A 116 2.22 -5.44 7.23
N VAL A 117 1.50 -5.41 6.09
CA VAL A 117 1.74 -6.32 4.97
C VAL A 117 3.04 -5.98 4.23
N ALA A 118 3.44 -4.71 4.22
CA ALA A 118 4.73 -4.25 3.70
C ALA A 118 5.94 -4.64 4.58
N GLY A 119 5.71 -5.01 5.85
CA GLY A 119 6.76 -5.33 6.82
C GLY A 119 7.33 -4.11 7.55
N ILE A 120 6.68 -2.96 7.45
CA ILE A 120 7.04 -1.76 8.19
C ILE A 120 6.54 -1.90 9.62
N ARG A 121 7.48 -1.85 10.59
CA ARG A 121 7.17 -2.04 12.01
C ARG A 121 7.10 -0.75 12.80
N ASP A 122 7.83 0.28 12.37
CA ASP A 122 7.95 1.55 13.08
C ASP A 122 7.67 2.72 12.14
N VAL A 123 6.49 3.33 12.25
CA VAL A 123 6.07 4.44 11.39
C VAL A 123 4.97 5.26 12.07
N ARG A 124 4.96 6.56 11.83
CA ARG A 124 3.86 7.45 12.21
C ARG A 124 3.19 8.00 10.96
N THR A 125 1.88 7.84 10.89
CA THR A 125 1.10 8.27 9.73
C THR A 125 -0.12 9.08 10.11
N LYS A 126 -0.58 9.92 9.20
CA LYS A 126 -1.81 10.68 9.35
C LYS A 126 -2.51 10.86 8.01
N CYS A 127 -3.78 10.46 7.94
CA CYS A 127 -4.65 10.84 6.82
C CYS A 127 -5.08 12.30 7.00
N ILE A 128 -4.73 13.16 6.03
CA ILE A 128 -4.95 14.61 6.13
C ILE A 128 -6.32 14.98 5.55
N ARG A 129 -6.75 14.33 4.47
CA ARG A 129 -7.98 14.64 3.76
C ARG A 129 -9.00 13.51 3.82
N SER A 130 -9.25 12.84 2.70
CA SER A 130 -10.27 11.80 2.58
C SER A 130 -9.92 10.56 3.38
N ASN A 131 -10.93 9.99 4.06
CA ASN A 131 -10.84 8.69 4.74
C ASN A 131 -11.40 7.54 3.90
N ASN A 132 -11.68 7.74 2.61
CA ASN A 132 -12.11 6.67 1.73
C ASN A 132 -11.00 5.63 1.60
N PRO A 133 -11.22 4.35 2.00
CA PRO A 133 -10.18 3.32 2.01
C PRO A 133 -9.46 3.15 0.67
N CYS A 134 -10.17 3.21 -0.44
CA CYS A 134 -9.55 3.08 -1.77
C CYS A 134 -8.57 4.21 -2.05
N ASN A 135 -8.95 5.46 -1.77
CA ASN A 135 -8.08 6.61 -1.97
C ASN A 135 -6.90 6.61 -1.00
N VAL A 136 -7.14 6.22 0.25
CA VAL A 136 -6.11 6.15 1.30
C VAL A 136 -5.06 5.09 0.95
N VAL A 137 -5.47 3.88 0.56
CA VAL A 137 -4.54 2.81 0.14
C VAL A 137 -3.73 3.25 -1.08
N SER A 138 -4.38 3.80 -2.11
CA SER A 138 -3.69 4.27 -3.31
C SER A 138 -2.72 5.41 -3.01
N ALA A 139 -3.09 6.37 -2.15
CA ALA A 139 -2.21 7.45 -1.71
C ALA A 139 -1.00 6.92 -0.93
N THR A 140 -1.24 5.96 -0.01
CA THR A 140 -0.17 5.31 0.75
C THR A 140 0.81 4.60 -0.18
N MET A 141 0.31 3.83 -1.14
CA MET A 141 1.14 3.14 -2.14
C MET A 141 1.97 4.11 -2.96
N GLN A 142 1.38 5.20 -3.46
CA GLN A 142 2.14 6.22 -4.20
C GLN A 142 3.24 6.86 -3.36
N GLY A 143 2.95 7.16 -2.09
CA GLY A 143 3.95 7.68 -1.16
C GLY A 143 5.10 6.69 -0.95
N LEU A 144 4.80 5.42 -0.69
CA LEU A 144 5.82 4.37 -0.50
C LEU A 144 6.67 4.14 -1.76
N LEU A 145 6.08 4.19 -2.94
CA LEU A 145 6.80 4.07 -4.22
C LEU A 145 7.69 5.27 -4.54
N SER A 146 7.40 6.43 -3.97
CA SER A 146 8.22 7.63 -4.13
C SER A 146 9.44 7.69 -3.18
N LEU A 147 9.53 6.77 -2.22
CA LEU A 147 10.67 6.68 -1.30
C LEU A 147 11.96 6.38 -2.04
N ARG A 148 13.03 7.03 -1.63
CA ARG A 148 14.37 6.85 -2.19
C ARG A 148 15.37 6.58 -1.08
N ASP A 149 16.27 5.66 -1.32
CA ASP A 149 17.39 5.41 -0.43
C ASP A 149 18.55 6.37 -0.71
N ALA A 150 19.42 6.56 0.28
CA ALA A 150 20.60 7.40 0.16
C ALA A 150 21.51 6.98 -1.00
N GLU A 151 21.63 5.66 -1.24
CA GLU A 151 22.40 5.11 -2.36
C GLU A 151 21.81 5.51 -3.72
N GLN A 152 20.49 5.46 -3.87
CA GLN A 152 19.81 5.89 -5.10
C GLN A 152 19.99 7.38 -5.36
N VAL A 153 19.92 8.20 -4.31
CA VAL A 153 20.14 9.66 -4.41
C VAL A 153 21.60 9.95 -4.75
N ALA A 154 22.56 9.23 -4.14
CA ALA A 154 23.98 9.34 -4.41
C ALA A 154 24.30 9.05 -5.88
N ALA A 155 23.77 7.94 -6.41
CA ALA A 155 23.92 7.57 -7.81
C ALA A 155 23.33 8.64 -8.77
N MET A 156 22.16 9.21 -8.45
CA MET A 156 21.54 10.27 -9.25
C MET A 156 22.35 11.58 -9.26
N ARG A 157 23.05 11.89 -8.18
CA ARG A 157 23.83 13.11 -8.01
C ARG A 157 25.31 12.92 -8.34
N SER A 158 25.75 11.70 -8.70
CA SER A 158 27.16 11.32 -8.89
C SER A 158 28.05 11.73 -7.70
N LYS A 159 27.55 11.48 -6.48
CA LYS A 159 28.19 11.76 -5.20
C LYS A 159 28.30 10.50 -4.36
N THR A 160 29.14 10.51 -3.33
CA THR A 160 29.20 9.43 -2.36
C THR A 160 28.04 9.51 -1.36
N VAL A 161 27.69 8.39 -0.73
CA VAL A 161 26.63 8.35 0.30
C VAL A 161 27.01 9.23 1.49
N GLU A 162 28.29 9.27 1.86
CA GLU A 162 28.84 10.10 2.93
C GLU A 162 28.64 11.60 2.66
N GLU A 163 28.85 12.07 1.43
CA GLU A 163 28.60 13.45 1.04
C GLU A 163 27.13 13.85 1.04
N ILE A 164 26.20 12.89 1.03
CA ILE A 164 24.76 13.15 1.04
C ILE A 164 24.20 13.15 2.45
N LEU A 165 24.73 12.31 3.32
CA LEU A 165 24.28 12.18 4.70
C LEU A 165 24.96 13.18 5.65
N GLY A 166 26.08 13.80 5.23
CA GLY A 166 26.86 14.78 6.01
C GLY A 166 27.80 14.12 6.98
#